data_d93d5d2c99b81b00f57b34e620696a63
#
_entry.id   d93d5d2c99b81b00f57b34e620696a63
#
_cell.length_a   1.000
_cell.length_b   1.000
_cell.length_c   1.000
_cell.angle_alpha   90.00
_cell.angle_beta   90.00
_cell.angle_gamma   90.00
#
_symmetry.space_group_name_H-M   'P 1'
#
loop_
_entity.id
_entity.type
_entity.pdbx_description
1 polymer ?
#
loop_
_entity_poly.entity_id
_entity_poly.type
_entity_poly.pdbx_seq_one_letter_code
_entity_poly.pdbx_strand_id
1 'polypeptide(L)'
;MTNEEFIRQAYAIAEVKDIAGWVACFNPDGVFVDMSVGITYRGPSEVGRPVENYGAAFSDMHRELRDVYVSGDVVVVELALQGTHDGPLWLPQGILPATGNRMDAPCCDVFRLEGGRIQLFDCYPSGTVVLGQLGVLGSLDAALQQHAVA
;
A
#
# COMPACT_ATOMS: atom_id res chain seq x y z
N MET A 1 -12.60 -18.03 -12.98
CA MET A 1 -12.22 -16.65 -12.57
C MET A 1 -10.93 -16.27 -13.28
N THR A 2 -10.94 -15.12 -13.94
CA THR A 2 -9.72 -14.59 -14.57
C THR A 2 -8.75 -14.04 -13.51
N ASN A 3 -7.48 -13.83 -13.88
CA ASN A 3 -6.51 -13.21 -12.98
C ASN A 3 -6.91 -11.79 -12.59
N GLU A 4 -7.52 -11.04 -13.51
CA GLU A 4 -8.06 -9.71 -13.19
C GLU A 4 -9.18 -9.78 -12.14
N GLU A 5 -10.14 -10.68 -12.34
CA GLU A 5 -11.24 -10.87 -11.38
C GLU A 5 -10.72 -11.28 -10.00
N PHE A 6 -9.73 -12.16 -9.96
CA PHE A 6 -9.11 -12.58 -8.70
C PHE A 6 -8.46 -11.40 -7.96
N ILE A 7 -7.69 -10.56 -8.66
CA ILE A 7 -7.05 -9.40 -8.04
C ILE A 7 -8.08 -8.35 -7.60
N ARG A 8 -9.12 -8.09 -8.40
CA ARG A 8 -10.22 -7.21 -7.99
C ARG A 8 -10.90 -7.71 -6.72
N GLN A 9 -11.09 -9.02 -6.62
CA GLN A 9 -11.64 -9.63 -5.41
C GLN A 9 -10.69 -9.47 -4.21
N ALA A 10 -9.39 -9.61 -4.41
CA ALA A 10 -8.40 -9.39 -3.35
C ALA A 10 -8.47 -7.95 -2.80
N TYR A 11 -8.61 -6.95 -3.66
CA TYR A 11 -8.83 -5.57 -3.24
C TYR A 11 -10.13 -5.39 -2.46
N ALA A 12 -11.21 -6.03 -2.89
CA ALA A 12 -12.50 -5.96 -2.18
C ALA A 12 -12.40 -6.58 -0.77
N ILE A 13 -11.62 -7.64 -0.60
CA ILE A 13 -11.33 -8.27 0.69
C ILE A 13 -10.54 -7.30 1.59
N ALA A 14 -9.52 -6.66 1.04
CA ALA A 14 -8.73 -5.66 1.77
C ALA A 14 -9.58 -4.43 2.15
N GLU A 15 -10.51 -4.01 1.29
CA GLU A 15 -11.39 -2.86 1.51
C GLU A 15 -12.24 -3.02 2.77
N VAL A 16 -12.74 -4.23 3.02
CA VAL A 16 -13.53 -4.52 4.22
C VAL A 16 -12.66 -4.94 5.41
N LYS A 17 -11.34 -4.79 5.29
CA LYS A 17 -10.35 -5.10 6.34
C LYS A 17 -10.40 -6.56 6.81
N ASP A 18 -10.76 -7.47 5.92
CA ASP A 18 -10.69 -8.90 6.16
C ASP A 18 -9.25 -9.39 5.97
N ILE A 19 -8.46 -9.31 7.04
CA ILE A 19 -7.03 -9.65 7.00
C ILE A 19 -6.83 -11.14 6.70
N ALA A 20 -7.61 -12.01 7.31
CA ALA A 20 -7.51 -13.46 7.05
C ALA A 20 -7.83 -13.79 5.58
N GLY A 21 -8.85 -13.16 5.02
CA GLY A 21 -9.19 -13.29 3.60
C GLY A 21 -8.10 -12.78 2.67
N TRP A 22 -7.49 -11.63 3.02
CA TRP A 22 -6.36 -11.09 2.28
C TRP A 22 -5.17 -12.06 2.28
N VAL A 23 -4.77 -12.55 3.46
CA VAL A 23 -3.69 -13.54 3.61
C VAL A 23 -3.96 -14.79 2.77
N ALA A 24 -5.21 -15.25 2.72
CA ALA A 24 -5.60 -16.42 1.95
C ALA A 24 -5.45 -16.24 0.43
N CYS A 25 -5.35 -15.00 -0.07
CA CYS A 25 -5.06 -14.72 -1.48
C CYS A 25 -3.62 -15.03 -1.87
N PHE A 26 -2.71 -15.17 -0.91
CA PHE A 26 -1.29 -15.45 -1.14
C PHE A 26 -0.99 -16.94 -1.08
N ASN A 27 0.03 -17.37 -1.82
CA ASN A 27 0.66 -18.66 -1.59
C ASN A 27 1.29 -18.70 -0.20
N PRO A 28 1.49 -19.88 0.42
CA PRO A 28 2.08 -19.98 1.77
C PRO A 28 3.47 -19.36 1.89
N ASP A 29 4.24 -19.34 0.80
CA ASP A 29 5.55 -18.69 0.69
C ASP A 29 5.46 -17.34 -0.06
N GLY A 30 4.28 -16.79 -0.21
CA GLY A 30 4.04 -15.53 -0.89
C GLY A 30 4.70 -14.35 -0.17
N VAL A 31 4.99 -13.30 -0.94
CA VAL A 31 5.75 -12.14 -0.48
C VAL A 31 5.04 -10.85 -0.87
N PHE A 32 5.01 -9.91 0.05
CA PHE A 32 4.54 -8.54 -0.14
C PHE A 32 5.71 -7.58 0.10
N VAL A 33 6.08 -6.79 -0.89
CA VAL A 33 7.15 -5.80 -0.77
C VAL A 33 6.55 -4.40 -0.83
N ASP A 34 6.74 -3.61 0.22
CA ASP A 34 6.43 -2.18 0.19
C ASP A 34 7.66 -1.44 -0.32
N MET A 35 7.61 -1.02 -1.58
CA MET A 35 8.74 -0.37 -2.25
C MET A 35 8.97 1.06 -1.75
N SER A 36 7.97 1.71 -1.15
CA SER A 36 8.12 3.08 -0.64
C SER A 36 9.00 3.16 0.60
N VAL A 37 9.09 2.08 1.37
CA VAL A 37 9.88 2.00 2.61
C VAL A 37 10.92 0.87 2.58
N GLY A 38 10.95 0.06 1.52
CA GLY A 38 11.91 -1.01 1.34
C GLY A 38 11.74 -2.17 2.31
N ILE A 39 10.50 -2.48 2.71
CA ILE A 39 10.20 -3.57 3.64
C ILE A 39 9.59 -4.74 2.90
N THR A 40 10.09 -5.95 3.21
CA THR A 40 9.56 -7.21 2.70
C THR A 40 8.81 -7.95 3.79
N TYR A 41 7.58 -8.33 3.49
CA TYR A 41 6.70 -9.14 4.34
C TYR A 41 6.58 -10.55 3.75
N ARG A 42 6.86 -11.58 4.55
CA ARG A 42 6.94 -12.96 4.07
C ARG A 42 5.96 -13.86 4.79
N GLY A 43 5.17 -14.58 3.99
CA GLY A 43 4.30 -15.63 4.47
C GLY A 43 3.06 -15.15 5.23
N PRO A 44 2.24 -16.09 5.72
CA PRO A 44 0.92 -15.78 6.26
C PRO A 44 0.96 -14.94 7.55
N SER A 45 2.07 -14.95 8.29
CA SER A 45 2.19 -14.15 9.51
C SER A 45 2.51 -12.67 9.23
N GLU A 46 2.93 -12.32 8.02
CA GLU A 46 3.43 -10.98 7.73
C GLU A 46 2.68 -10.25 6.60
N VAL A 47 2.20 -10.96 5.57
CA VAL A 47 1.62 -10.29 4.38
C VAL A 47 0.34 -9.51 4.68
N GLY A 48 -0.31 -9.72 5.81
CA GLY A 48 -1.46 -8.95 6.26
C GLY A 48 -1.13 -7.64 6.96
N ARG A 49 0.11 -7.47 7.44
CA ARG A 49 0.50 -6.30 8.25
C ARG A 49 0.28 -4.96 7.54
N PRO A 50 0.62 -4.79 6.25
CA PRO A 50 0.37 -3.50 5.58
C PRO A 50 -1.12 -3.14 5.50
N VAL A 51 -2.00 -4.12 5.29
CA VAL A 51 -3.45 -3.90 5.25
C VAL A 51 -3.97 -3.52 6.65
N GLU A 52 -3.49 -4.18 7.69
CA GLU A 52 -3.82 -3.81 9.08
C GLU A 52 -3.36 -2.40 9.41
N ASN A 53 -2.12 -2.04 9.03
CA ASN A 53 -1.54 -0.74 9.31
C ASN A 53 -2.36 0.40 8.68
N TYR A 54 -2.63 0.30 7.38
CA TYR A 54 -3.46 1.29 6.69
C TYR A 54 -4.89 1.31 7.21
N GLY A 55 -5.45 0.15 7.56
CA GLY A 55 -6.79 0.06 8.13
C GLY A 55 -6.92 0.72 9.49
N ALA A 56 -5.85 0.67 10.31
CA ALA A 56 -5.81 1.34 11.61
C ALA A 56 -5.56 2.85 11.49
N ALA A 57 -4.72 3.26 10.53
CA ALA A 57 -4.36 4.65 10.31
C ALA A 57 -5.48 5.45 9.63
N PHE A 58 -6.24 4.82 8.75
CA PHE A 58 -7.30 5.42 7.95
C PHE A 58 -8.56 4.59 8.11
N SER A 59 -9.49 5.02 8.98
CA SER A 59 -10.74 4.26 9.23
C SER A 59 -11.62 4.14 7.98
N ASP A 60 -11.50 5.13 7.08
CA ASP A 60 -12.20 5.22 5.80
C ASP A 60 -11.31 4.85 4.61
N MET A 61 -10.29 4.01 4.83
CA MET A 61 -9.36 3.59 3.78
C MET A 61 -10.09 3.08 2.55
N HIS A 62 -9.80 3.69 1.41
CA HIS A 62 -10.36 3.31 0.11
C HIS A 62 -9.25 3.22 -0.93
N ARG A 63 -9.31 2.16 -1.74
CA ARG A 63 -8.43 1.95 -2.88
C ARG A 63 -9.24 2.11 -4.14
N GLU A 64 -9.10 3.26 -4.80
CA GLU A 64 -9.77 3.54 -6.07
C GLU A 64 -8.97 2.95 -7.22
N LEU A 65 -9.41 1.80 -7.74
CA LEU A 65 -8.76 1.16 -8.88
C LEU A 65 -9.08 1.95 -10.15
N ARG A 66 -8.04 2.34 -10.89
CA ARG A 66 -8.18 3.13 -12.12
C ARG A 66 -7.99 2.28 -13.36
N ASP A 67 -6.84 1.65 -13.51
CA ASP A 67 -6.50 0.82 -14.66
C ASP A 67 -5.91 -0.51 -14.21
N VAL A 68 -6.30 -1.59 -14.88
CA VAL A 68 -5.80 -2.94 -14.63
C VAL A 68 -5.25 -3.50 -15.92
N TYR A 69 -4.00 -3.95 -15.89
CA TYR A 69 -3.30 -4.53 -17.03
C TYR A 69 -2.92 -5.96 -16.70
N VAL A 70 -3.21 -6.89 -17.59
CA VAL A 70 -2.89 -8.31 -17.41
C VAL A 70 -1.98 -8.78 -18.52
N SER A 71 -0.88 -9.42 -18.13
CA SER A 71 0.04 -10.10 -19.03
C SER A 71 0.36 -11.48 -18.46
N GLY A 72 -0.33 -12.52 -18.92
CA GLY A 72 -0.20 -13.86 -18.37
C GLY A 72 -0.51 -13.90 -16.87
N ASP A 73 0.45 -14.30 -16.06
CA ASP A 73 0.33 -14.38 -14.60
C ASP A 73 0.73 -13.08 -13.88
N VAL A 74 0.92 -12.00 -14.63
CA VAL A 74 1.22 -10.68 -14.07
C VAL A 74 0.00 -9.79 -14.19
N VAL A 75 -0.40 -9.17 -13.07
CA VAL A 75 -1.47 -8.17 -13.03
C VAL A 75 -0.89 -6.88 -12.47
N VAL A 76 -1.02 -5.79 -13.22
CA VAL A 76 -0.58 -4.45 -12.80
C VAL A 76 -1.82 -3.60 -12.57
N VAL A 77 -1.86 -2.91 -11.45
CA VAL A 77 -2.99 -2.04 -11.08
C VAL A 77 -2.49 -0.65 -10.78
N GLU A 78 -3.00 0.34 -11.50
CA GLU A 78 -2.86 1.74 -11.14
C GLU A 78 -4.07 2.17 -10.33
N LEU A 79 -3.84 2.75 -9.16
CA LEU A 79 -4.90 3.08 -8.21
C LEU A 79 -4.55 4.35 -7.43
N ALA A 80 -5.52 4.86 -6.70
CA ALA A 80 -5.33 5.89 -5.68
C ALA A 80 -5.59 5.29 -4.30
N LEU A 81 -4.71 5.62 -3.35
CA LEU A 81 -4.88 5.33 -1.93
C LEU A 81 -5.55 6.56 -1.30
N GLN A 82 -6.72 6.37 -0.72
CA GLN A 82 -7.55 7.46 -0.19
C GLN A 82 -7.96 7.17 1.25
N GLY A 83 -8.04 8.22 2.05
CA GLY A 83 -8.53 8.13 3.42
C GLY A 83 -8.15 9.33 4.25
N THR A 84 -8.81 9.46 5.40
CA THR A 84 -8.51 10.48 6.42
C THR A 84 -7.62 9.85 7.49
N HIS A 85 -6.48 10.48 7.77
CA HIS A 85 -5.53 10.00 8.77
C HIS A 85 -6.04 10.25 10.18
N ASP A 86 -6.82 9.33 10.70
CA ASP A 86 -7.52 9.43 11.99
C ASP A 86 -7.04 8.44 13.04
N GLY A 87 -6.03 7.63 12.73
CA GLY A 87 -5.42 6.67 13.65
C GLY A 87 -3.91 6.59 13.51
N PRO A 88 -3.23 5.77 14.34
CA PRO A 88 -1.77 5.65 14.28
C PRO A 88 -1.33 4.98 12.98
N LEU A 89 -0.30 5.57 12.33
CA LEU A 89 0.35 4.99 11.16
C LEU A 89 1.74 4.50 11.57
N TRP A 90 1.97 3.20 11.46
CA TRP A 90 3.29 2.63 11.66
C TRP A 90 4.19 2.93 10.46
N LEU A 91 5.37 3.46 10.75
CA LEU A 91 6.46 3.69 9.79
C LEU A 91 7.73 3.06 10.35
N PRO A 92 8.75 2.75 9.53
CA PRO A 92 10.01 2.20 10.03
C PRO A 92 10.69 3.07 11.10
N GLN A 93 10.46 4.39 11.05
CA GLN A 93 11.02 5.35 11.99
C GLN A 93 10.23 5.48 13.29
N GLY A 94 9.03 4.93 13.35
CA GLY A 94 8.16 5.01 14.52
C GLY A 94 6.68 5.15 14.14
N ILE A 95 5.86 5.47 15.12
CA ILE A 95 4.41 5.62 14.93
C ILE A 95 4.07 7.09 14.75
N LEU A 96 3.45 7.41 13.61
CA LEU A 96 2.92 8.75 13.35
C LEU A 96 1.50 8.85 13.93
N PRO A 97 1.28 9.72 14.94
CA PRO A 97 -0.08 9.96 15.44
C PRO A 97 -0.98 10.55 14.38
N ALA A 98 -2.30 10.38 14.53
CA ALA A 98 -3.29 10.92 13.62
C ALA A 98 -3.08 12.42 13.36
N THR A 99 -2.98 12.80 12.08
CA THR A 99 -2.83 14.20 11.67
C THR A 99 -4.17 14.87 11.34
N GLY A 100 -5.21 14.06 11.08
CA GLY A 100 -6.49 14.55 10.59
C GLY A 100 -6.49 14.93 9.10
N ASN A 101 -5.34 14.82 8.43
CA ASN A 101 -5.20 15.20 7.02
C ASN A 101 -5.69 14.07 6.09
N ARG A 102 -6.14 14.47 4.90
CA ARG A 102 -6.62 13.52 3.89
C ARG A 102 -5.48 13.07 2.99
N MET A 103 -5.42 11.75 2.79
CA MET A 103 -4.58 11.12 1.79
C MET A 103 -5.40 10.88 0.51
N ASP A 104 -4.83 11.23 -0.62
CA ASP A 104 -5.30 10.87 -1.96
C ASP A 104 -4.06 10.79 -2.87
N ALA A 105 -3.40 9.64 -2.85
CA ALA A 105 -2.08 9.48 -3.43
C ALA A 105 -2.05 8.36 -4.47
N PRO A 106 -1.33 8.54 -5.60
CA PRO A 106 -1.19 7.49 -6.59
C PRO A 106 -0.37 6.33 -6.07
N CYS A 107 -0.73 5.13 -6.53
CA CYS A 107 -0.04 3.88 -6.24
C CYS A 107 -0.06 3.00 -7.48
N CYS A 108 0.99 2.21 -7.66
CA CYS A 108 1.02 1.16 -8.68
C CYS A 108 1.40 -0.16 -8.02
N ASP A 109 0.57 -1.17 -8.23
CA ASP A 109 0.75 -2.49 -7.66
C ASP A 109 1.05 -3.50 -8.77
N VAL A 110 2.07 -4.33 -8.56
CA VAL A 110 2.44 -5.41 -9.49
C VAL A 110 2.28 -6.73 -8.78
N PHE A 111 1.37 -7.56 -9.27
CA PHE A 111 1.11 -8.89 -8.74
C PHE A 111 1.66 -9.94 -9.70
N ARG A 112 2.40 -10.90 -9.17
CA ARG A 112 2.81 -12.11 -9.89
C ARG A 112 2.10 -13.29 -9.26
N LEU A 113 1.27 -13.97 -10.07
CA LEU A 113 0.47 -15.10 -9.62
C LEU A 113 1.18 -16.41 -9.95
N GLU A 114 1.00 -17.39 -9.09
CA GLU A 114 1.46 -18.77 -9.30
C GLU A 114 0.38 -19.71 -8.77
N GLY A 115 -0.10 -20.61 -9.62
CA GLY A 115 -1.18 -21.53 -9.25
C GLY A 115 -2.48 -20.82 -8.87
N GLY A 116 -2.75 -19.64 -9.43
CA GLY A 116 -3.97 -18.88 -9.17
C GLY A 116 -3.97 -18.09 -7.85
N ARG A 117 -2.81 -17.97 -7.18
CA ARG A 117 -2.64 -17.18 -5.96
C ARG A 117 -1.47 -16.21 -6.12
N ILE A 118 -1.42 -15.21 -5.23
CA ILE A 118 -0.34 -14.22 -5.23
C ILE A 118 0.94 -14.86 -4.71
N GLN A 119 1.97 -14.90 -5.55
CA GLN A 119 3.31 -15.33 -5.18
C GLN A 119 4.17 -14.12 -4.78
N LEU A 120 4.07 -13.02 -5.52
CA LEU A 120 4.80 -11.79 -5.24
C LEU A 120 3.89 -10.59 -5.48
N PHE A 121 3.83 -9.71 -4.51
CA PHE A 121 3.15 -8.43 -4.61
C PHE A 121 4.15 -7.32 -4.36
N ASP A 122 4.51 -6.60 -5.43
CA ASP A 122 5.33 -5.38 -5.34
C ASP A 122 4.41 -4.18 -5.31
N CYS A 123 4.37 -3.49 -4.18
CA CYS A 123 3.54 -2.30 -3.96
C CYS A 123 4.40 -1.04 -4.07
N TYR A 124 4.04 -0.16 -4.99
CA TYR A 124 4.74 1.11 -5.24
C TYR A 124 3.84 2.30 -4.89
N PRO A 125 3.54 2.55 -3.62
CA PRO A 125 2.85 3.77 -3.24
C PRO A 125 3.76 4.99 -3.43
N SER A 126 3.17 6.12 -3.78
CA SER A 126 3.90 7.38 -3.90
C SER A 126 4.18 7.96 -2.50
N GLY A 127 5.18 7.40 -1.80
CA GLY A 127 5.44 7.68 -0.39
C GLY A 127 5.64 9.15 -0.07
N THR A 128 6.37 9.91 -0.90
CA THR A 128 6.56 11.35 -0.69
C THR A 128 5.28 12.15 -0.87
N VAL A 129 4.39 11.73 -1.77
CA VAL A 129 3.07 12.36 -1.92
C VAL A 129 2.23 12.11 -0.67
N VAL A 130 2.20 10.86 -0.18
CA VAL A 130 1.49 10.51 1.07
C VAL A 130 1.99 11.36 2.23
N LEU A 131 3.29 11.37 2.49
CA LEU A 131 3.89 12.11 3.61
C LEU A 131 3.70 13.62 3.46
N GLY A 132 3.76 14.14 2.24
CA GLY A 132 3.47 15.55 1.95
C GLY A 132 2.03 15.91 2.28
N GLN A 133 1.07 15.07 1.88
CA GLN A 133 -0.35 15.28 2.19
C GLN A 133 -0.65 15.17 3.69
N LEU A 134 0.08 14.32 4.41
CA LEU A 134 -0.02 14.22 5.86
C LEU A 134 0.69 15.36 6.60
N GLY A 135 1.44 16.21 5.89
CA GLY A 135 2.07 17.39 6.45
C GLY A 135 3.38 17.13 7.19
N VAL A 136 4.11 16.06 6.86
CA VAL A 136 5.30 15.63 7.63
C VAL A 136 6.62 15.70 6.83
N LEU A 137 6.65 16.45 5.71
CA LEU A 137 7.86 16.65 4.89
C LEU A 137 8.56 18.01 5.11
N GLY A 138 8.39 18.63 6.25
CA GLY A 138 8.90 19.99 6.50
C GLY A 138 10.43 20.17 6.43
N SER A 139 11.21 19.10 6.65
CA SER A 139 12.68 19.20 6.67
C SER A 139 13.32 19.41 5.30
N LEU A 140 12.60 19.08 4.21
CA LEU A 140 13.11 19.25 2.85
C LEU A 140 13.29 20.72 2.49
N ASP A 141 12.36 21.58 2.84
CA ASP A 141 12.42 23.02 2.57
C ASP A 141 13.66 23.64 3.22
N ALA A 142 13.98 23.26 4.46
CA ALA A 142 15.19 23.74 5.15
C ALA A 142 16.46 23.31 4.42
N ALA A 143 16.53 22.08 3.93
CA ALA A 143 17.68 21.59 3.18
C ALA A 143 17.86 22.33 1.85
N LEU A 144 16.78 22.60 1.12
CA LEU A 144 16.82 23.35 -0.14
C LEU A 144 17.27 24.81 0.09
N GLN A 145 16.84 25.45 1.15
CA GLN A 145 17.27 26.82 1.50
C GLN A 145 18.78 26.89 1.78
N GLN A 146 19.35 25.90 2.46
CA GLN A 146 20.79 25.84 2.71
C GLN A 146 21.59 25.73 1.42
N HIS A 147 21.14 24.98 0.44
CA HIS A 147 21.76 24.89 -0.87
C HIS A 147 21.65 26.18 -1.69
N ALA A 148 20.54 26.88 -1.60
CA ALA A 148 20.29 28.12 -2.33
C ALA A 148 21.17 29.28 -1.86
N VAL A 149 21.66 29.25 -0.61
CA VAL A 149 22.50 30.30 0.01
C VAL A 149 24.00 30.03 -0.21
N ALA A 150 24.36 28.81 -0.57
CA ALA A 150 25.72 28.45 -0.92
C ALA A 150 26.03 28.79 -2.37
#